data_10a46584ed73ce9d5921831a516e0778
#
_entry.id   10a46584ed73ce9d5921831a516e0778
#
_cell.length_a   1.000
_cell.length_b   1.000
_cell.length_c   1.000
_cell.angle_alpha   90.00
_cell.angle_beta   90.00
_cell.angle_gamma   90.00
#
_symmetry.space_group_name_H-M   'P 1'
#
loop_
_entity.id
_entity.type
_entity.pdbx_description
1 polymer ?
#
loop_
_entity_poly.entity_id
_entity_poly.type
_entity_poly.pdbx_seq_one_letter_code
_entity_poly.pdbx_strand_id
1 'polypeptide(L)'
;MYDLISHLYIDVIIQGQNIANEQRSLSDMVDHSVISKAIVLADRGYESYNCFAHIQEKGWKFLFRVKDGIGGIVSGLDLPDTEEFDMTFDLKLTRKQTNAMKELLKDRNQYKKLKGCRDFDYLPTKNRKHEETKVYPLKIRVVRFKLNEKS
;
A
#
# COMPACT_ATOMS: atom_id res chain seq x y z
N MET A 1 -16.72 -6.14 1.19
CA MET A 1 -15.77 -6.87 2.08
C MET A 1 -16.43 -8.15 2.56
N TYR A 2 -15.73 -9.28 2.52
CA TYR A 2 -16.26 -10.60 2.89
C TYR A 2 -15.43 -11.16 4.06
N ASP A 3 -16.11 -11.61 5.11
CA ASP A 3 -15.45 -12.25 6.25
C ASP A 3 -15.32 -13.76 6.01
N LEU A 4 -14.08 -14.23 5.96
CA LEU A 4 -13.73 -15.63 5.69
C LEU A 4 -14.08 -16.57 6.86
N ILE A 5 -14.24 -16.04 8.07
CA ILE A 5 -14.51 -16.84 9.28
C ILE A 5 -16.01 -17.06 9.43
N SER A 6 -16.80 -16.00 9.36
CA SER A 6 -18.26 -16.07 9.49
C SER A 6 -18.99 -16.40 8.19
N HIS A 7 -18.29 -16.35 7.05
CA HIS A 7 -18.86 -16.51 5.71
C HIS A 7 -19.95 -15.49 5.37
N LEU A 8 -19.81 -14.25 5.86
CA LEU A 8 -20.77 -13.16 5.64
C LEU A 8 -20.15 -12.00 4.86
N TYR A 9 -20.95 -11.33 4.06
CA TYR A 9 -20.60 -10.00 3.57
C TYR A 9 -20.81 -8.99 4.68
N ILE A 10 -19.73 -8.34 5.10
CA ILE A 10 -19.75 -7.34 6.18
C ILE A 10 -19.83 -5.91 5.65
N ASP A 11 -19.51 -5.71 4.36
CA ASP A 11 -19.59 -4.41 3.72
C ASP A 11 -19.61 -4.53 2.19
N VAL A 12 -20.34 -3.62 1.53
CA VAL A 12 -20.47 -3.54 0.08
C VAL A 12 -20.57 -2.08 -0.35
N ILE A 13 -19.73 -1.67 -1.30
CA ILE A 13 -19.85 -0.37 -1.97
C ILE A 13 -20.27 -0.59 -3.41
N ILE A 14 -21.37 0.06 -3.81
CA ILE A 14 -21.87 0.04 -5.18
C ILE A 14 -21.48 1.35 -5.86
N GLN A 15 -20.74 1.25 -6.97
CA GLN A 15 -20.28 2.39 -7.75
C GLN A 15 -20.84 2.32 -9.17
N GLY A 16 -21.12 3.49 -9.75
CA GLY A 16 -21.44 3.58 -11.17
C GLY A 16 -20.22 3.19 -12.03
N GLN A 17 -20.45 2.55 -13.16
CA GLN A 17 -19.39 2.02 -14.03
C GLN A 17 -18.32 3.06 -14.41
N ASN A 18 -18.70 4.31 -14.63
CA ASN A 18 -17.80 5.38 -15.07
C ASN A 18 -16.94 6.00 -13.95
N ILE A 19 -17.25 5.69 -12.68
CA ILE A 19 -16.56 6.22 -11.49
C ILE A 19 -16.03 5.12 -10.59
N ALA A 20 -16.06 3.88 -11.07
CA ALA A 20 -15.60 2.73 -10.31
C ALA A 20 -14.10 2.84 -9.98
N ASN A 21 -13.78 2.80 -8.69
CA ASN A 21 -12.42 2.79 -8.17
C ASN A 21 -12.36 1.81 -7.00
N GLU A 22 -11.95 0.58 -7.30
CA GLU A 22 -11.90 -0.51 -6.33
C GLU A 22 -10.93 -0.23 -5.17
N GLN A 23 -9.79 0.39 -5.45
CA GLN A 23 -8.81 0.74 -4.41
C GLN A 23 -9.37 1.80 -3.46
N ARG A 24 -10.08 2.81 -3.99
CA ARG A 24 -10.76 3.82 -3.16
C ARG A 24 -11.87 3.18 -2.32
N SER A 25 -12.68 2.33 -2.92
CA SER A 25 -13.72 1.59 -2.20
C SER A 25 -13.17 0.77 -1.04
N LEU A 26 -12.03 0.10 -1.24
CA LEU A 26 -11.38 -0.63 -0.15
C LEU A 26 -10.95 0.31 0.98
N SER A 27 -10.32 1.44 0.66
CA SER A 27 -9.93 2.43 1.67
C SER A 27 -11.14 2.94 2.46
N ASP A 28 -12.23 3.28 1.76
CA ASP A 28 -13.46 3.76 2.39
C ASP A 28 -14.11 2.69 3.29
N MET A 29 -14.13 1.40 2.87
CA MET A 29 -14.62 0.29 3.70
C MET A 29 -13.76 0.09 4.96
N VAL A 30 -12.43 0.24 4.85
CA VAL A 30 -11.52 0.16 6.00
C VAL A 30 -11.82 1.28 6.99
N ASP A 31 -11.97 2.52 6.50
CA ASP A 31 -12.14 3.70 7.36
C ASP A 31 -13.43 3.66 8.17
N HIS A 32 -14.56 3.35 7.52
CA HIS A 32 -15.86 3.35 8.21
C HIS A 32 -16.18 2.04 8.95
N SER A 33 -15.36 1.00 8.80
CA SER A 33 -15.57 -0.25 9.50
C SER A 33 -15.52 -0.07 11.03
N VAL A 34 -16.44 -0.70 11.74
CA VAL A 34 -16.49 -0.74 13.22
C VAL A 34 -15.64 -1.87 13.81
N ILE A 35 -15.04 -2.70 12.96
CA ILE A 35 -14.19 -3.81 13.39
C ILE A 35 -12.89 -3.27 13.97
N SER A 36 -12.53 -3.71 15.18
CA SER A 36 -11.34 -3.23 15.89
C SER A 36 -10.04 -3.85 15.37
N LYS A 37 -10.06 -5.10 14.92
CA LYS A 37 -8.88 -5.84 14.44
C LYS A 37 -9.25 -6.72 13.27
N ALA A 38 -8.48 -6.64 12.18
CA ALA A 38 -8.66 -7.48 11.00
C ALA A 38 -7.33 -7.75 10.29
N ILE A 39 -7.34 -8.76 9.44
CA ILE A 39 -6.33 -8.99 8.41
C ILE A 39 -7.05 -8.91 7.07
N VAL A 40 -6.70 -7.93 6.25
CA VAL A 40 -7.26 -7.76 4.91
C VAL A 40 -6.48 -8.62 3.92
N LEU A 41 -7.19 -9.51 3.25
CA LEU A 41 -6.63 -10.31 2.15
C LEU A 41 -7.12 -9.72 0.83
N ALA A 42 -6.22 -9.41 -0.09
CA ALA A 42 -6.62 -8.88 -1.39
C ALA A 42 -5.66 -9.29 -2.52
N ASP A 43 -6.19 -9.28 -3.73
CA ASP A 43 -5.41 -9.54 -4.94
C ASP A 43 -4.65 -8.28 -5.39
N ARG A 44 -3.75 -8.45 -6.35
CA ARG A 44 -2.86 -7.43 -6.91
C ARG A 44 -3.59 -6.22 -7.53
N GLY A 45 -4.87 -6.33 -7.85
CA GLY A 45 -5.68 -5.19 -8.28
C GLY A 45 -5.81 -4.09 -7.22
N TYR A 46 -5.68 -4.45 -5.95
CA TYR A 46 -5.76 -3.57 -4.81
C TYR A 46 -4.40 -3.04 -4.32
N GLU A 47 -3.28 -3.41 -4.96
CA GLU A 47 -1.95 -2.94 -4.53
C GLU A 47 -1.82 -1.43 -4.70
N SER A 48 -1.90 -0.71 -3.58
CA SER A 48 -1.82 0.74 -3.53
C SER A 48 -1.23 1.19 -2.20
N TYR A 49 -0.31 2.16 -2.25
CA TYR A 49 0.21 2.77 -1.02
C TYR A 49 -0.90 3.41 -0.19
N ASN A 50 -1.94 3.95 -0.83
CA ASN A 50 -3.09 4.51 -0.12
C ASN A 50 -3.85 3.43 0.66
N CYS A 51 -4.20 2.31 0.02
CA CYS A 51 -4.86 1.20 0.70
C CYS A 51 -4.04 0.70 1.90
N PHE A 52 -2.72 0.53 1.72
CA PHE A 52 -1.85 0.08 2.80
C PHE A 52 -1.79 1.08 3.96
N ALA A 53 -1.76 2.38 3.64
CA ALA A 53 -1.78 3.42 4.65
C ALA A 53 -3.10 3.42 5.46
N HIS A 54 -4.26 3.36 4.81
CA HIS A 54 -5.55 3.28 5.49
C HIS A 54 -5.63 2.07 6.42
N ILE A 55 -5.18 0.89 5.95
CA ILE A 55 -5.17 -0.33 6.76
C ILE A 55 -4.21 -0.18 7.95
N GLN A 56 -3.01 0.41 7.74
CA GLN A 56 -2.03 0.67 8.80
C GLN A 56 -2.58 1.65 9.85
N GLU A 57 -3.18 2.78 9.43
CA GLU A 57 -3.78 3.77 10.34
C GLU A 57 -4.95 3.20 11.15
N LYS A 58 -5.72 2.28 10.56
CA LYS A 58 -6.76 1.52 11.26
C LYS A 58 -6.20 0.54 12.31
N GLY A 59 -4.89 0.30 12.30
CA GLY A 59 -4.24 -0.70 13.15
C GLY A 59 -4.49 -2.14 12.70
N TRP A 60 -5.00 -2.32 11.49
CA TRP A 60 -5.21 -3.63 10.90
C TRP A 60 -3.94 -4.16 10.24
N LYS A 61 -3.97 -5.43 9.84
CA LYS A 61 -2.92 -6.08 9.05
C LYS A 61 -3.42 -6.34 7.65
N PHE A 62 -2.48 -6.55 6.72
CA PHE A 62 -2.83 -6.88 5.35
C PHE A 62 -1.91 -7.96 4.78
N LEU A 63 -2.45 -8.74 3.85
CA LEU A 63 -1.72 -9.68 3.02
C LEU A 63 -2.24 -9.54 1.59
N PHE A 64 -1.46 -8.86 0.75
CA PHE A 64 -1.82 -8.59 -0.63
C PHE A 64 -0.89 -9.34 -1.57
N ARG A 65 -1.46 -9.95 -2.57
CA ARG A 65 -0.67 -10.43 -3.70
C ARG A 65 -0.21 -9.21 -4.50
N VAL A 66 1.09 -9.12 -4.79
CA VAL A 66 1.67 -8.00 -5.53
C VAL A 66 2.31 -8.46 -6.83
N LYS A 67 2.47 -7.53 -7.79
CA LYS A 67 3.19 -7.81 -9.02
C LYS A 67 4.68 -7.95 -8.73
N ASP A 68 5.27 -9.01 -9.24
CA ASP A 68 6.72 -9.13 -9.35
C ASP A 68 7.21 -8.39 -10.60
N GLY A 69 8.22 -7.53 -10.45
CA GLY A 69 8.81 -6.79 -11.55
C GLY A 69 8.33 -5.35 -11.76
N ILE A 70 8.43 -4.86 -12.98
CA ILE A 70 8.24 -3.43 -13.33
C ILE A 70 6.78 -3.02 -13.14
N GLY A 71 6.56 -1.92 -12.43
CA GLY A 71 5.25 -1.28 -12.26
C GLY A 71 4.44 -1.76 -11.06
N GLY A 72 4.91 -2.76 -10.29
CA GLY A 72 4.32 -3.15 -9.01
C GLY A 72 4.75 -2.22 -7.87
N ILE A 73 4.07 -2.31 -6.74
CA ILE A 73 4.37 -1.50 -5.54
C ILE A 73 5.77 -1.79 -4.96
N VAL A 74 6.26 -3.01 -5.16
CA VAL A 74 7.61 -3.45 -4.74
C VAL A 74 8.69 -3.08 -5.76
N SER A 75 8.32 -2.54 -6.92
CA SER A 75 9.26 -2.13 -7.96
C SER A 75 10.30 -1.13 -7.43
N GLY A 76 11.56 -1.42 -7.68
CA GLY A 76 12.71 -0.61 -7.25
C GLY A 76 13.08 -0.79 -5.78
N LEU A 77 12.56 -1.78 -5.06
CA LEU A 77 13.18 -2.32 -3.86
C LEU A 77 14.30 -3.29 -4.28
N ASP A 78 15.37 -3.33 -3.51
CA ASP A 78 16.45 -4.30 -3.72
C ASP A 78 16.02 -5.65 -3.15
N LEU A 79 15.24 -6.37 -3.93
CA LEU A 79 14.77 -7.69 -3.58
C LEU A 79 15.78 -8.74 -4.07
N PRO A 80 16.06 -9.81 -3.30
CA PRO A 80 16.92 -10.89 -3.74
C PRO A 80 16.37 -11.58 -4.99
N ASP A 81 17.25 -11.92 -5.91
CA ASP A 81 16.93 -12.76 -7.06
C ASP A 81 17.00 -14.26 -6.68
N THR A 82 16.19 -14.62 -5.69
CA THR A 82 16.06 -15.99 -5.17
C THR A 82 14.62 -16.44 -5.27
N GLU A 83 14.40 -17.76 -5.34
CA GLU A 83 13.03 -18.33 -5.40
C GLU A 83 12.22 -18.00 -4.14
N GLU A 84 12.92 -17.85 -3.00
CA GLU A 84 12.30 -17.57 -1.70
C GLU A 84 13.03 -16.47 -0.96
N PHE A 85 12.32 -15.56 -0.36
CA PHE A 85 12.83 -14.57 0.57
C PHE A 85 11.73 -14.01 1.47
N ASP A 86 12.16 -13.38 2.57
CA ASP A 86 11.32 -12.69 3.53
C ASP A 86 12.05 -11.44 4.03
N MET A 87 11.58 -10.27 3.66
CA MET A 87 12.20 -8.99 3.98
C MET A 87 11.19 -7.97 4.48
N THR A 88 11.61 -7.17 5.46
CA THR A 88 10.82 -6.05 5.98
C THR A 88 11.44 -4.72 5.57
N PHE A 89 10.60 -3.79 5.15
CA PHE A 89 10.97 -2.44 4.74
C PHE A 89 10.20 -1.41 5.57
N ASP A 90 10.94 -0.45 6.13
CA ASP A 90 10.39 0.73 6.80
C ASP A 90 10.43 1.91 5.80
N LEU A 91 9.43 1.98 4.95
CA LEU A 91 9.37 2.96 3.86
C LEU A 91 8.97 4.33 4.38
N LYS A 92 9.54 5.37 3.78
CA LYS A 92 9.18 6.78 3.94
C LYS A 92 8.64 7.30 2.62
N LEU A 93 7.33 7.40 2.52
CA LEU A 93 6.65 7.89 1.33
C LEU A 93 6.68 9.42 1.30
N THR A 94 6.96 10.03 0.15
CA THR A 94 7.01 11.48 0.01
C THR A 94 6.51 11.96 -1.34
N ARG A 95 5.95 13.17 -1.37
CA ARG A 95 5.64 13.88 -2.62
C ARG A 95 6.68 14.96 -2.94
N LYS A 96 7.60 15.26 -2.01
CA LYS A 96 8.56 16.35 -2.15
C LYS A 96 9.67 16.05 -3.16
N GLN A 97 10.17 17.13 -3.79
CA GLN A 97 11.19 17.08 -4.83
C GLN A 97 12.34 18.06 -4.57
N THR A 98 12.58 18.42 -3.31
CA THR A 98 13.75 19.27 -2.94
C THR A 98 15.04 18.52 -3.24
N ASN A 99 16.15 19.25 -3.42
CA ASN A 99 17.45 18.61 -3.67
C ASN A 99 17.85 17.67 -2.53
N ALA A 100 17.60 18.07 -1.28
CA ALA A 100 17.82 17.20 -0.12
C ALA A 100 17.02 15.90 -0.23
N MET A 101 15.73 15.98 -0.65
CA MET A 101 14.91 14.79 -0.80
C MET A 101 15.37 13.92 -1.98
N LYS A 102 15.91 14.51 -3.06
CA LYS A 102 16.46 13.72 -4.18
C LYS A 102 17.64 12.86 -3.75
N GLU A 103 18.48 13.35 -2.85
CA GLU A 103 19.60 12.56 -2.29
C GLU A 103 19.06 11.39 -1.45
N LEU A 104 18.05 11.64 -0.58
CA LEU A 104 17.43 10.58 0.22
C LEU A 104 16.73 9.53 -0.65
N LEU A 105 16.14 9.92 -1.77
CA LEU A 105 15.47 9.01 -2.71
C LEU A 105 16.43 8.07 -3.47
N LYS A 106 17.74 8.24 -3.34
CA LYS A 106 18.73 7.28 -3.83
C LYS A 106 18.67 5.97 -3.05
N ASP A 107 18.35 6.03 -1.75
CA ASP A 107 18.04 4.86 -0.94
C ASP A 107 16.61 4.39 -1.25
N ARG A 108 16.50 3.48 -2.20
CA ARG A 108 15.22 2.95 -2.69
C ARG A 108 14.53 2.03 -1.70
N ASN A 109 15.27 1.47 -0.74
CA ASN A 109 14.72 0.59 0.28
C ASN A 109 14.10 1.35 1.45
N GLN A 110 14.44 2.63 1.59
CA GLN A 110 13.89 3.48 2.66
C GLN A 110 12.95 4.56 2.14
N TYR A 111 13.23 5.15 0.97
CA TYR A 111 12.46 6.29 0.47
C TYR A 111 11.76 5.99 -0.85
N LYS A 112 10.48 6.32 -0.92
CA LYS A 112 9.66 6.19 -2.14
C LYS A 112 8.98 7.51 -2.47
N LYS A 113 9.16 7.94 -3.71
CA LYS A 113 8.43 9.09 -4.25
C LYS A 113 7.08 8.64 -4.81
N LEU A 114 6.02 9.25 -4.33
CA LEU A 114 4.68 9.08 -4.88
C LEU A 114 4.57 9.90 -6.17
N LYS A 115 4.62 9.23 -7.34
CA LYS A 115 4.48 9.85 -8.65
C LYS A 115 3.00 10.06 -8.94
N GLY A 116 2.62 11.31 -9.24
CA GLY A 116 1.29 11.62 -9.77
C GLY A 116 0.08 11.16 -8.94
N CYS A 117 0.31 10.54 -7.81
CA CYS A 117 -0.74 10.02 -6.95
C CYS A 117 -1.55 11.17 -6.35
N ARG A 118 -2.66 11.48 -6.98
CA ARG A 118 -3.72 12.28 -6.34
C ARG A 118 -4.36 11.51 -5.20
N ASP A 119 -4.24 10.19 -5.20
CA ASP A 119 -4.93 9.25 -4.31
C ASP A 119 -4.01 8.76 -3.18
N PHE A 120 -3.43 9.66 -2.41
CA PHE A 120 -2.76 9.35 -1.15
C PHE A 120 -3.19 10.38 -0.10
N ASP A 121 -3.98 9.95 0.86
CA ASP A 121 -4.73 10.84 1.75
C ASP A 121 -3.88 11.40 2.90
N TYR A 122 -2.77 10.75 3.25
CA TYR A 122 -1.92 11.10 4.41
C TYR A 122 -0.77 12.06 4.10
N LEU A 123 -0.67 12.55 2.86
CA LEU A 123 0.30 13.59 2.49
C LEU A 123 -0.36 14.71 1.72
N PRO A 124 -0.03 15.98 2.00
CA PRO A 124 -0.61 17.12 1.32
C PRO A 124 -0.31 17.11 -0.17
N THR A 125 -1.30 17.45 -0.99
CA THR A 125 -1.17 17.52 -2.46
C THR A 125 -0.48 18.79 -2.93
N LYS A 126 -0.57 19.89 -2.15
CA LYS A 126 0.04 21.20 -2.48
C LYS A 126 1.37 21.34 -1.76
N ASN A 127 2.43 21.67 -2.53
CA ASN A 127 3.71 22.09 -1.97
C ASN A 127 3.54 23.47 -1.31
N ARG A 128 3.41 23.51 0.01
CA ARG A 128 3.58 24.75 0.77
C ARG A 128 5.07 24.96 1.01
N LYS A 129 5.58 26.13 0.58
CA LYS A 129 7.02 26.46 0.59
C LYS A 129 7.70 26.36 1.98
N HIS A 130 6.94 26.41 3.07
CA HIS A 130 7.45 26.50 4.44
C HIS A 130 7.10 25.27 5.31
N GLU A 131 6.52 24.21 4.76
CA GLU A 131 6.32 22.99 5.53
C GLU A 131 7.58 22.13 5.53
N GLU A 132 7.95 21.62 6.69
CA GLU A 132 8.97 20.59 6.87
C GLU A 132 8.76 19.43 5.89
N THR A 133 9.83 18.73 5.56
CA THR A 133 9.79 17.59 4.65
C THR A 133 8.87 16.52 5.23
N LYS A 134 7.59 16.56 4.86
CA LYS A 134 6.63 15.57 5.31
C LYS A 134 6.87 14.26 4.58
N VAL A 135 7.07 13.24 5.35
CA VAL A 135 7.12 11.85 4.91
C VAL A 135 6.06 11.07 5.67
N TYR A 136 5.50 10.07 5.03
CA TYR A 136 4.60 9.12 5.66
C TYR A 136 5.34 7.80 5.89
N PRO A 137 5.44 7.30 7.13
CA PRO A 137 6.08 6.03 7.43
C PRO A 137 5.12 4.87 7.07
N LEU A 138 5.58 3.94 6.28
CA LEU A 138 4.84 2.74 5.93
C LEU A 138 5.71 1.52 6.14
N LYS A 139 5.27 0.60 6.98
CA LYS A 139 5.97 -0.66 7.21
C LYS A 139 5.35 -1.77 6.38
N ILE A 140 6.16 -2.41 5.54
CA ILE A 140 5.75 -3.56 4.74
C ILE A 140 6.71 -4.72 4.93
N ARG A 141 6.19 -5.93 4.86
CA ARG A 141 6.94 -7.17 4.78
C ARG A 141 6.66 -7.80 3.42
N VAL A 142 7.70 -8.06 2.67
CA VAL A 142 7.61 -8.67 1.33
C VAL A 142 8.13 -10.09 1.44
N VAL A 143 7.30 -11.03 1.02
CA VAL A 143 7.63 -12.45 1.06
C VAL A 143 7.48 -13.02 -0.35
N ARG A 144 8.47 -13.77 -0.81
CA ARG A 144 8.37 -14.63 -1.99
C ARG A 144 8.52 -16.07 -1.54
N PHE A 145 7.68 -16.93 -2.03
CA PHE A 145 7.75 -18.36 -1.76
C PHE A 145 7.25 -19.16 -2.98
N LYS A 146 7.79 -20.34 -3.14
CA LYS A 146 7.39 -21.26 -4.21
C LYS A 146 6.06 -21.92 -3.85
N LEU A 147 5.07 -21.79 -4.73
CA LEU A 147 3.85 -22.57 -4.60
C LEU A 147 4.15 -24.00 -5.08
N ASN A 148 3.90 -24.99 -4.23
CA ASN A 148 3.97 -26.38 -4.64
C ASN A 148 2.81 -26.68 -5.61
N GLU A 149 3.08 -27.30 -6.73
CA GLU A 149 2.09 -27.64 -7.77
C GLU A 149 1.00 -28.64 -7.33
N LYS A 150 0.91 -28.95 -6.03
CA LYS A 150 -0.02 -29.92 -5.43
C LYS A 150 -1.04 -29.28 -4.49
N SER A 151 -1.55 -28.11 -4.82
CA SER A 151 -2.68 -27.54 -4.07
C SER A 151 -3.85 -27.30 -5.00
#